data_962c78fd83f6b5b35a2366d0f54e5a93
#
_entry.id   962c78fd83f6b5b35a2366d0f54e5a93
#
_cell.length_a   1.000
_cell.length_b   1.000
_cell.length_c   1.000
_cell.angle_alpha   90.00
_cell.angle_beta   90.00
_cell.angle_gamma   90.00
#
_symmetry.space_group_name_H-M   'P 1'
#
loop_
_entity.id
_entity.type
_entity.pdbx_description
1 polymer ?
#
loop_
_entity_poly.entity_id
_entity_poly.type
_entity_poly.pdbx_seq_one_letter_code
_entity_poly.pdbx_strand_id
1 'polypeptide(L)'
;MSKRVLITGGAGFIGSALGAHLVAQGHEVHVLDDLSFGRRHLAPVPDDRFHTVDIRNRNEVLRVISEVGPHWTLHLAAVHFIPYCNDHPVEAADINISGTINVLDACGQVKSHEQVFVASTAAVYPIMDGAVAEHDETGPMDIYGITKLATERVAGEFHLRTGIPAIVGRFFNAFGPNETNPHLIPEIQRQVLAGGRTLKLGNLDPKRDFIHTEDMARAMSALLDVGSTGFEKVNIGRGIEYSVREVVEAFERQLGEPLLIEVDPTRVRKVERLHLLADVSKLKRMTGWEPQWSLDEGVRTLLTDDVPL
;
A
#
# COMPACT_ATOMS: atom_id res chain seq x y z
N MET A 1 -15.77 -10.58 -16.49
CA MET A 1 -16.77 -9.52 -16.83
C MET A 1 -16.27 -8.20 -16.30
N SER A 2 -16.50 -7.08 -16.99
CA SER A 2 -16.14 -5.76 -16.48
C SER A 2 -16.90 -5.46 -15.18
N LYS A 3 -16.20 -4.91 -14.18
CA LYS A 3 -16.77 -4.49 -12.89
C LYS A 3 -16.67 -2.98 -12.76
N ARG A 4 -17.60 -2.38 -12.01
CA ARG A 4 -17.47 -1.02 -11.52
C ARG A 4 -16.73 -1.05 -10.21
N VAL A 5 -15.60 -0.37 -10.17
CA VAL A 5 -14.64 -0.42 -9.05
C VAL A 5 -14.45 0.97 -8.48
N LEU A 6 -14.53 1.12 -7.17
CA LEU A 6 -14.15 2.35 -6.48
C LEU A 6 -12.83 2.13 -5.74
N ILE A 7 -11.86 3.02 -5.97
CA ILE A 7 -10.59 3.06 -5.23
C ILE A 7 -10.57 4.32 -4.39
N THR A 8 -10.58 4.20 -3.06
CA THR A 8 -10.26 5.34 -2.21
C THR A 8 -8.74 5.45 -2.03
N GLY A 9 -8.20 6.66 -2.07
CA GLY A 9 -6.75 6.86 -2.13
C GLY A 9 -6.15 6.54 -3.52
N GLY A 10 -6.99 6.59 -4.57
CA GLY A 10 -6.59 6.20 -5.93
C GLY A 10 -5.67 7.20 -6.65
N ALA A 11 -5.46 8.40 -6.10
CA ALA A 11 -4.47 9.36 -6.57
C ALA A 11 -3.12 9.25 -5.84
N GLY A 12 -3.00 8.31 -4.89
CA GLY A 12 -1.77 8.02 -4.15
C GLY A 12 -0.85 7.04 -4.87
N PHE A 13 0.28 6.74 -4.24
CA PHE A 13 1.36 5.88 -4.74
C PHE A 13 0.87 4.48 -5.19
N ILE A 14 0.29 3.70 -4.28
CA ILE A 14 -0.20 2.35 -4.60
C ILE A 14 -1.52 2.41 -5.38
N GLY A 15 -2.40 3.37 -5.03
CA GLY A 15 -3.71 3.50 -5.64
C GLY A 15 -3.65 3.83 -7.13
N SER A 16 -2.70 4.64 -7.58
CA SER A 16 -2.51 4.97 -8.99
C SER A 16 -2.07 3.76 -9.83
N ALA A 17 -1.12 2.96 -9.32
CA ALA A 17 -0.68 1.73 -9.98
C ALA A 17 -1.84 0.70 -10.08
N LEU A 18 -2.60 0.53 -9.00
CA LEU A 18 -3.79 -0.33 -8.99
C LEU A 18 -4.85 0.15 -9.99
N GLY A 19 -5.13 1.46 -9.98
CA GLY A 19 -6.11 2.05 -10.91
C GLY A 19 -5.71 1.83 -12.37
N ALA A 20 -4.45 2.07 -12.73
CA ALA A 20 -3.93 1.82 -14.07
C ALA A 20 -4.07 0.34 -14.46
N HIS A 21 -3.75 -0.57 -13.56
CA HIS A 21 -3.88 -2.01 -13.79
C HIS A 21 -5.35 -2.41 -14.05
N LEU A 22 -6.30 -1.96 -13.22
CA LEU A 22 -7.71 -2.30 -13.36
C LEU A 22 -8.35 -1.67 -14.61
N VAL A 23 -7.96 -0.45 -14.98
CA VAL A 23 -8.37 0.19 -16.25
C VAL A 23 -7.87 -0.62 -17.43
N ALA A 24 -6.61 -1.07 -17.42
CA ALA A 24 -6.04 -1.90 -18.47
C ALA A 24 -6.75 -3.27 -18.61
N GLN A 25 -7.32 -3.79 -17.52
CA GLN A 25 -8.17 -4.99 -17.53
C GLN A 25 -9.61 -4.74 -18.03
N GLY A 26 -9.96 -3.49 -18.33
CA GLY A 26 -11.29 -3.13 -18.87
C GLY A 26 -12.36 -2.93 -17.80
N HIS A 27 -11.97 -2.71 -16.53
CA HIS A 27 -12.90 -2.32 -15.47
C HIS A 27 -13.30 -0.84 -15.58
N GLU A 28 -14.50 -0.51 -15.11
CA GLU A 28 -14.94 0.87 -14.90
C GLU A 28 -14.45 1.35 -13.54
N VAL A 29 -13.34 2.09 -13.55
CA VAL A 29 -12.68 2.54 -12.32
C VAL A 29 -13.12 3.97 -11.97
N HIS A 30 -13.53 4.17 -10.72
CA HIS A 30 -13.75 5.45 -10.07
C HIS A 30 -12.73 5.64 -8.96
N VAL A 31 -12.28 6.88 -8.75
CA VAL A 31 -11.34 7.25 -7.70
C VAL A 31 -11.98 8.23 -6.74
N LEU A 32 -11.81 8.00 -5.44
CA LEU A 32 -12.14 8.92 -4.36
C LEU A 32 -10.86 9.27 -3.61
N ASP A 33 -10.48 10.55 -3.60
CA ASP A 33 -9.24 11.04 -2.99
C ASP A 33 -9.42 12.52 -2.61
N ASP A 34 -8.91 12.96 -1.48
CA ASP A 34 -8.99 14.36 -1.06
C ASP A 34 -7.81 15.21 -1.56
N LEU A 35 -6.82 14.55 -2.19
CA LEU A 35 -5.56 15.13 -2.69
C LEU A 35 -4.66 15.73 -1.60
N SER A 36 -4.87 15.39 -0.33
CA SER A 36 -3.97 15.82 0.76
C SER A 36 -2.55 15.30 0.58
N PHE A 37 -2.42 14.05 0.11
CA PHE A 37 -1.15 13.39 -0.22
C PHE A 37 -1.12 12.86 -1.66
N GLY A 38 -2.29 12.61 -2.23
CA GLY A 38 -2.45 12.18 -3.62
C GLY A 38 -2.23 13.29 -4.64
N ARG A 39 -2.01 12.93 -5.90
CA ARG A 39 -1.84 13.86 -7.01
C ARG A 39 -2.82 13.52 -8.12
N ARG A 40 -3.69 14.49 -8.51
CA ARG A 40 -4.75 14.27 -9.51
C ARG A 40 -4.23 13.63 -10.81
N HIS A 41 -3.06 14.06 -11.30
CA HIS A 41 -2.48 13.56 -12.54
C HIS A 41 -2.05 12.09 -12.49
N LEU A 42 -1.88 11.50 -11.30
CA LEU A 42 -1.57 10.08 -11.13
C LEU A 42 -2.82 9.19 -11.20
N ALA A 43 -4.01 9.74 -10.98
CA ALA A 43 -5.24 8.96 -11.06
C ALA A 43 -5.59 8.66 -12.52
N PRO A 44 -5.64 7.38 -12.93
CA PRO A 44 -5.77 6.98 -14.34
C PRO A 44 -7.24 6.96 -14.81
N VAL A 45 -8.02 7.95 -14.37
CA VAL A 45 -9.45 8.06 -14.67
C VAL A 45 -9.80 9.47 -15.16
N PRO A 46 -10.81 9.62 -16.03
CA PRO A 46 -11.32 10.93 -16.46
C PRO A 46 -11.98 11.68 -15.29
N ASP A 47 -12.24 12.98 -15.48
CA ASP A 47 -12.71 13.86 -14.40
C ASP A 47 -14.10 13.46 -13.87
N ASP A 48 -14.97 12.93 -14.69
CA ASP A 48 -16.31 12.44 -14.30
C ASP A 48 -16.28 11.17 -13.43
N ARG A 49 -15.13 10.51 -13.31
CA ARG A 49 -14.89 9.35 -12.44
C ARG A 49 -13.94 9.65 -11.30
N PHE A 50 -13.57 10.90 -11.12
CA PHE A 50 -12.73 11.35 -10.01
C PHE A 50 -13.57 12.16 -9.02
N HIS A 51 -13.57 11.73 -7.76
CA HIS A 51 -14.35 12.34 -6.68
C HIS A 51 -13.41 12.92 -5.62
N THR A 52 -13.35 14.25 -5.52
CA THR A 52 -12.55 14.93 -4.49
C THR A 52 -13.32 14.94 -3.19
N VAL A 53 -13.05 13.96 -2.32
CA VAL A 53 -13.77 13.78 -1.04
C VAL A 53 -12.81 13.30 0.04
N ASP A 54 -12.88 13.91 1.22
CA ASP A 54 -12.27 13.45 2.44
C ASP A 54 -13.11 12.30 3.04
N ILE A 55 -12.48 11.15 3.31
CA ILE A 55 -13.17 9.98 3.86
C ILE A 55 -13.75 10.22 5.26
N ARG A 56 -13.32 11.27 5.97
CA ARG A 56 -13.93 11.70 7.24
C ARG A 56 -15.33 12.30 7.04
N ASN A 57 -15.63 12.81 5.85
CA ASN A 57 -16.95 13.36 5.53
C ASN A 57 -17.94 12.25 5.18
N ARG A 58 -18.58 11.69 6.20
CA ARG A 58 -19.52 10.56 6.07
C ARG A 58 -20.59 10.78 5.01
N ASN A 59 -21.17 11.98 4.92
CA ASN A 59 -22.27 12.26 4.01
C ASN A 59 -21.81 12.26 2.55
N GLU A 60 -20.65 12.86 2.26
CA GLU A 60 -20.07 12.87 0.91
C GLU A 60 -19.60 11.49 0.48
N VAL A 61 -18.98 10.71 1.40
CA VAL A 61 -18.61 9.31 1.15
C VAL A 61 -19.85 8.49 0.78
N LEU A 62 -20.92 8.58 1.58
CA LEU A 62 -22.18 7.87 1.31
C LEU A 62 -22.79 8.29 -0.03
N ARG A 63 -22.80 9.60 -0.34
CA ARG A 63 -23.30 10.12 -1.62
C ARG A 63 -22.54 9.51 -2.79
N VAL A 64 -21.19 9.61 -2.79
CA VAL A 64 -20.37 9.12 -3.90
C VAL A 64 -20.51 7.61 -4.06
N ILE A 65 -20.43 6.82 -2.98
CA ILE A 65 -20.54 5.36 -3.05
C ILE A 65 -21.94 4.95 -3.55
N SER A 66 -23.00 5.67 -3.15
CA SER A 66 -24.36 5.41 -3.63
C SER A 66 -24.55 5.76 -5.11
N GLU A 67 -23.99 6.88 -5.57
CA GLU A 67 -24.03 7.31 -6.98
C GLU A 67 -23.22 6.38 -7.89
N VAL A 68 -22.02 6.01 -7.47
CA VAL A 68 -21.17 5.08 -8.22
C VAL A 68 -21.77 3.68 -8.22
N GLY A 69 -22.34 3.20 -7.11
CA GLY A 69 -22.87 1.85 -6.97
C GLY A 69 -21.84 0.77 -7.32
N PRO A 70 -20.64 0.77 -6.72
CA PRO A 70 -19.56 -0.12 -7.11
C PRO A 70 -19.89 -1.59 -6.81
N HIS A 71 -19.33 -2.50 -7.63
CA HIS A 71 -19.29 -3.94 -7.32
C HIS A 71 -18.16 -4.24 -6.35
N TRP A 72 -17.01 -3.57 -6.53
CA TRP A 72 -15.84 -3.70 -5.66
C TRP A 72 -15.40 -2.36 -5.13
N THR A 73 -15.05 -2.29 -3.85
CA THR A 73 -14.34 -1.14 -3.28
C THR A 73 -12.99 -1.57 -2.75
N LEU A 74 -11.91 -0.89 -3.20
CA LEU A 74 -10.58 -1.05 -2.65
C LEU A 74 -10.27 0.20 -1.81
N HIS A 75 -10.26 0.03 -0.51
CA HIS A 75 -10.02 1.10 0.44
C HIS A 75 -8.53 1.19 0.78
N LEU A 76 -7.83 2.15 0.11
CA LEU A 76 -6.42 2.43 0.32
C LEU A 76 -6.17 3.79 0.96
N ALA A 77 -7.18 4.68 1.00
CA ALA A 77 -7.06 6.00 1.62
C ALA A 77 -6.66 5.85 3.10
N ALA A 78 -5.51 6.40 3.48
CA ALA A 78 -4.99 6.41 4.83
C ALA A 78 -3.78 7.34 4.94
N VAL A 79 -3.50 7.84 6.13
CA VAL A 79 -2.17 8.36 6.45
C VAL A 79 -1.30 7.18 6.85
N HIS A 80 -0.17 6.98 6.15
CA HIS A 80 0.68 5.79 6.32
C HIS A 80 2.14 6.08 6.73
N PHE A 81 2.58 7.35 6.66
CA PHE A 81 3.94 7.72 7.05
C PHE A 81 4.07 7.71 8.58
N ILE A 82 4.75 6.70 9.13
CA ILE A 82 4.85 6.44 10.56
C ILE A 82 5.27 7.68 11.38
N PRO A 83 6.32 8.45 10.97
CA PRO A 83 6.68 9.66 11.71
C PRO A 83 5.52 10.66 11.82
N TYR A 84 4.83 10.92 10.70
CA TYR A 84 3.67 11.80 10.70
C TYR A 84 2.55 11.29 11.63
N CYS A 85 2.23 9.99 11.57
CA CYS A 85 1.20 9.40 12.43
C CYS A 85 1.55 9.53 13.91
N ASN A 86 2.83 9.38 14.28
CA ASN A 86 3.28 9.55 15.67
C ASN A 86 3.22 11.01 16.13
N ASP A 87 3.51 11.96 15.24
CA ASP A 87 3.43 13.40 15.54
C ASP A 87 1.98 13.91 15.57
N HIS A 88 1.07 13.26 14.80
CA HIS A 88 -0.35 13.62 14.66
C HIS A 88 -1.30 12.45 14.96
N PRO A 89 -1.26 11.85 16.17
CA PRO A 89 -1.94 10.58 16.46
C PRO A 89 -3.47 10.69 16.37
N VAL A 90 -4.04 11.82 16.74
CA VAL A 90 -5.50 12.04 16.69
C VAL A 90 -5.98 12.09 15.22
N GLU A 91 -5.29 12.84 14.39
CA GLU A 91 -5.61 12.94 12.97
C GLU A 91 -5.43 11.61 12.26
N ALA A 92 -4.34 10.88 12.55
CA ALA A 92 -4.10 9.54 12.03
C ALA A 92 -5.22 8.56 12.41
N ALA A 93 -5.71 8.61 13.65
CA ALA A 93 -6.83 7.78 14.09
C ALA A 93 -8.15 8.19 13.40
N ASP A 94 -8.41 9.47 13.26
CA ASP A 94 -9.63 9.98 12.62
C ASP A 94 -9.68 9.61 11.13
N ILE A 95 -8.59 9.81 10.40
CA ILE A 95 -8.50 9.41 8.99
C ILE A 95 -8.57 7.89 8.87
N ASN A 96 -7.67 7.17 9.55
CA ASN A 96 -7.51 5.74 9.30
C ASN A 96 -8.65 4.90 9.88
N ILE A 97 -9.21 5.25 11.04
CA ILE A 97 -10.26 4.45 11.69
C ILE A 97 -11.63 4.99 11.35
N SER A 98 -11.94 6.27 11.68
CA SER A 98 -13.26 6.86 11.43
C SER A 98 -13.55 6.91 9.92
N GLY A 99 -12.55 7.28 9.10
CA GLY A 99 -12.67 7.26 7.64
C GLY A 99 -12.97 5.86 7.09
N THR A 100 -12.28 4.82 7.59
CA THR A 100 -12.58 3.42 7.21
C THR A 100 -14.01 3.02 7.58
N ILE A 101 -14.48 3.39 8.78
CA ILE A 101 -15.87 3.12 9.20
C ILE A 101 -16.85 3.78 8.23
N ASN A 102 -16.64 5.05 7.86
CA ASN A 102 -17.51 5.76 6.92
C ASN A 102 -17.58 5.08 5.55
N VAL A 103 -16.43 4.65 5.01
CA VAL A 103 -16.36 3.95 3.71
C VAL A 103 -17.09 2.61 3.77
N LEU A 104 -16.81 1.79 4.78
CA LEU A 104 -17.42 0.46 4.90
C LEU A 104 -18.93 0.56 5.22
N ASP A 105 -19.36 1.52 6.07
CA ASP A 105 -20.78 1.75 6.34
C ASP A 105 -21.53 2.11 5.04
N ALA A 106 -20.96 2.99 4.20
CA ALA A 106 -21.52 3.33 2.90
C ALA A 106 -21.58 2.12 1.94
N CYS A 107 -20.51 1.31 1.90
CA CYS A 107 -20.48 0.07 1.10
C CYS A 107 -21.61 -0.89 1.50
N GLY A 108 -21.88 -1.03 2.80
CA GLY A 108 -22.94 -1.89 3.31
C GLY A 108 -24.38 -1.46 2.93
N GLN A 109 -24.56 -0.22 2.44
CA GLN A 109 -25.86 0.31 2.01
C GLN A 109 -26.11 0.12 0.51
N VAL A 110 -25.10 -0.29 -0.27
CA VAL A 110 -25.19 -0.45 -1.73
C VAL A 110 -25.45 -1.90 -2.11
N LYS A 111 -26.61 -2.17 -2.73
CA LYS A 111 -27.03 -3.54 -3.07
C LYS A 111 -26.15 -4.25 -4.12
N SER A 112 -25.45 -3.48 -4.97
CA SER A 112 -24.55 -4.03 -6.00
C SER A 112 -23.21 -4.48 -5.44
N HIS A 113 -22.91 -4.21 -4.17
CA HIS A 113 -21.61 -4.48 -3.58
C HIS A 113 -21.37 -5.98 -3.44
N GLU A 114 -20.31 -6.47 -4.05
CA GLU A 114 -19.95 -7.88 -4.07
C GLU A 114 -18.78 -8.18 -3.12
N GLN A 115 -17.86 -7.22 -2.95
CA GLN A 115 -16.65 -7.43 -2.16
C GLN A 115 -15.96 -6.11 -1.80
N VAL A 116 -15.32 -6.06 -0.63
CA VAL A 116 -14.43 -4.98 -0.23
C VAL A 116 -13.01 -5.49 -0.02
N PHE A 117 -12.03 -4.67 -0.37
CA PHE A 117 -10.64 -4.84 -0.03
C PHE A 117 -10.20 -3.68 0.85
N VAL A 118 -9.54 -3.96 1.98
CA VAL A 118 -9.05 -2.95 2.91
C VAL A 118 -7.54 -3.09 3.05
N ALA A 119 -6.81 -2.02 2.73
CA ALA A 119 -5.38 -1.98 2.91
C ALA A 119 -5.00 -1.96 4.39
N SER A 120 -4.19 -2.93 4.82
CA SER A 120 -3.49 -3.00 6.09
C SER A 120 -1.98 -2.99 5.85
N THR A 121 -1.18 -3.38 6.81
CA THR A 121 0.27 -3.23 6.79
C THR A 121 0.97 -4.32 7.58
N ALA A 122 2.23 -4.62 7.24
CA ALA A 122 3.12 -5.43 8.05
C ALA A 122 3.47 -4.79 9.41
N ALA A 123 3.19 -3.49 9.61
CA ALA A 123 3.38 -2.82 10.90
C ALA A 123 2.42 -3.32 12.00
N VAL A 124 1.41 -4.12 11.66
CA VAL A 124 0.54 -4.79 12.65
C VAL A 124 1.25 -5.92 13.39
N TYR A 125 2.34 -6.45 12.83
CA TYR A 125 3.13 -7.50 13.48
C TYR A 125 4.12 -6.91 14.51
N PRO A 126 4.45 -7.64 15.58
CA PRO A 126 5.57 -7.28 16.45
C PRO A 126 6.93 -7.48 15.74
N ILE A 127 8.03 -7.20 16.43
CA ILE A 127 9.35 -7.63 15.95
C ILE A 127 9.42 -9.15 16.09
N MET A 128 9.67 -9.83 14.99
CA MET A 128 9.80 -11.29 14.93
C MET A 128 10.99 -11.65 14.03
N ASP A 129 11.56 -12.81 14.30
CA ASP A 129 12.58 -13.40 13.42
C ASP A 129 11.90 -14.29 12.37
N GLY A 130 12.40 -14.21 11.12
CA GLY A 130 11.88 -14.98 10.00
C GLY A 130 10.65 -14.41 9.32
N ALA A 131 10.04 -15.21 8.46
CA ALA A 131 8.84 -14.80 7.72
C ALA A 131 7.60 -14.84 8.63
N VAL A 132 6.78 -13.78 8.54
CA VAL A 132 5.52 -13.68 9.30
C VAL A 132 4.32 -14.08 8.45
N ALA A 133 3.44 -14.89 9.02
CA ALA A 133 2.22 -15.37 8.39
C ALA A 133 0.97 -14.66 8.98
N GLU A 134 -0.17 -14.78 8.30
CA GLU A 134 -1.40 -14.07 8.68
C GLU A 134 -2.02 -14.53 10.01
N HIS A 135 -1.65 -15.73 10.47
CA HIS A 135 -2.10 -16.30 11.75
C HIS A 135 -1.17 -15.95 12.92
N ASP A 136 -0.01 -15.35 12.65
CA ASP A 136 0.89 -14.93 13.70
C ASP A 136 0.30 -13.81 14.55
N GLU A 137 0.80 -13.70 15.77
CA GLU A 137 0.36 -12.70 16.73
C GLU A 137 0.58 -11.28 16.19
N THR A 138 -0.39 -10.41 16.45
CA THR A 138 -0.29 -8.98 16.12
C THR A 138 0.11 -8.19 17.36
N GLY A 139 1.05 -7.26 17.18
CA GLY A 139 1.58 -6.41 18.23
C GLY A 139 2.18 -5.13 17.64
N PRO A 140 1.34 -4.20 17.13
CA PRO A 140 1.81 -2.98 16.50
C PRO A 140 2.58 -2.11 17.49
N MET A 141 3.67 -1.47 17.02
CA MET A 141 4.60 -0.72 17.86
C MET A 141 4.49 0.81 17.69
N ASP A 142 3.65 1.28 16.79
CA ASP A 142 3.46 2.68 16.46
C ASP A 142 1.98 2.99 16.19
N ILE A 143 1.65 4.29 16.17
CA ILE A 143 0.27 4.75 15.94
C ILE A 143 -0.29 4.26 14.62
N TYR A 144 0.52 4.24 13.56
CA TYR A 144 0.08 3.74 12.26
C TYR A 144 -0.35 2.27 12.33
N GLY A 145 0.51 1.41 12.85
CA GLY A 145 0.20 -0.01 13.01
C GLY A 145 -1.03 -0.26 13.91
N ILE A 146 -1.19 0.53 14.99
CA ILE A 146 -2.36 0.46 15.86
C ILE A 146 -3.63 0.83 15.10
N THR A 147 -3.63 1.93 14.33
CA THR A 147 -4.80 2.34 13.55
C THR A 147 -5.14 1.30 12.48
N LYS A 148 -4.15 0.72 11.81
CA LYS A 148 -4.38 -0.30 10.77
C LYS A 148 -4.88 -1.62 11.37
N LEU A 149 -4.41 -2.02 12.54
CA LEU A 149 -4.98 -3.19 13.24
C LEU A 149 -6.45 -2.94 13.64
N ALA A 150 -6.80 -1.71 14.03
CA ALA A 150 -8.19 -1.34 14.28
C ALA A 150 -9.04 -1.45 12.99
N THR A 151 -8.52 -1.00 11.83
CA THR A 151 -9.24 -1.12 10.55
C THR A 151 -9.46 -2.58 10.12
N GLU A 152 -8.53 -3.51 10.43
CA GLU A 152 -8.73 -4.94 10.23
C GLU A 152 -9.94 -5.47 11.01
N ARG A 153 -10.10 -5.00 12.28
CA ARG A 153 -11.23 -5.38 13.13
C ARG A 153 -12.55 -4.80 12.60
N VAL A 154 -12.52 -3.55 12.14
CA VAL A 154 -13.69 -2.91 11.50
C VAL A 154 -14.11 -3.66 10.23
N ALA A 155 -13.16 -4.09 9.39
CA ALA A 155 -13.46 -4.89 8.20
C ALA A 155 -14.08 -6.26 8.55
N GLY A 156 -13.61 -6.91 9.62
CA GLY A 156 -14.19 -8.15 10.11
C GLY A 156 -15.62 -7.97 10.65
N GLU A 157 -15.88 -6.91 11.42
CA GLU A 157 -17.23 -6.54 11.89
C GLU A 157 -18.16 -6.25 10.70
N PHE A 158 -17.68 -5.47 9.72
CA PHE A 158 -18.43 -5.19 8.50
C PHE A 158 -18.91 -6.46 7.80
N HIS A 159 -18.00 -7.44 7.60
CA HIS A 159 -18.37 -8.72 7.03
C HIS A 159 -19.45 -9.45 7.85
N LEU A 160 -19.26 -9.52 9.18
CA LEU A 160 -20.23 -10.19 10.08
C LEU A 160 -21.61 -9.52 10.03
N ARG A 161 -21.67 -8.21 9.96
CA ARG A 161 -22.92 -7.43 9.96
C ARG A 161 -23.66 -7.47 8.62
N THR A 162 -22.92 -7.44 7.50
CA THR A 162 -23.49 -7.27 6.16
C THR A 162 -23.53 -8.54 5.33
N GLY A 163 -22.71 -9.55 5.65
CA GLY A 163 -22.47 -10.72 4.83
C GLY A 163 -21.61 -10.43 3.57
N ILE A 164 -21.23 -9.19 3.32
CA ILE A 164 -20.37 -8.83 2.18
C ILE A 164 -18.95 -9.33 2.46
N PRO A 165 -18.34 -10.09 1.54
CA PRO A 165 -16.96 -10.54 1.67
C PRO A 165 -15.97 -9.39 1.84
N ALA A 166 -15.00 -9.56 2.74
CA ALA A 166 -13.99 -8.55 3.02
C ALA A 166 -12.58 -9.18 3.04
N ILE A 167 -11.68 -8.62 2.25
CA ILE A 167 -10.26 -9.00 2.24
C ILE A 167 -9.45 -7.87 2.85
N VAL A 168 -8.59 -8.20 3.79
CA VAL A 168 -7.59 -7.30 4.35
C VAL A 168 -6.22 -7.67 3.79
N GLY A 169 -5.60 -6.75 3.04
CA GLY A 169 -4.24 -6.92 2.54
C GLY A 169 -3.22 -6.30 3.49
N ARG A 170 -2.37 -7.10 4.15
CA ARG A 170 -1.24 -6.63 4.95
C ARG A 170 -0.06 -6.37 4.02
N PHE A 171 0.14 -5.10 3.66
CA PHE A 171 1.20 -4.68 2.74
C PHE A 171 2.56 -4.68 3.42
N PHE A 172 3.54 -5.28 2.74
CA PHE A 172 4.95 -5.12 3.05
C PHE A 172 5.51 -3.88 2.33
N ASN A 173 6.83 -3.71 2.29
CA ASN A 173 7.39 -2.45 1.80
C ASN A 173 7.18 -2.28 0.29
N ALA A 174 6.25 -1.45 -0.09
CA ALA A 174 6.05 -1.07 -1.48
C ALA A 174 7.22 -0.22 -2.01
N PHE A 175 7.60 -0.40 -3.27
CA PHE A 175 8.48 0.51 -4.00
C PHE A 175 8.08 0.57 -5.48
N GLY A 176 8.43 1.64 -6.15
CA GLY A 176 8.08 1.86 -7.55
C GLY A 176 8.01 3.35 -7.89
N PRO A 177 7.62 3.70 -9.13
CA PRO A 177 7.43 5.08 -9.55
C PRO A 177 6.38 5.81 -8.69
N ASN A 178 6.52 7.14 -8.56
CA ASN A 178 5.58 8.03 -7.88
C ASN A 178 5.50 7.91 -6.33
N GLU A 179 6.46 7.24 -5.69
CA GLU A 179 6.58 7.30 -4.22
C GLU A 179 7.07 8.68 -3.79
N THR A 180 6.32 9.32 -2.88
CA THR A 180 6.61 10.68 -2.41
C THR A 180 7.16 10.75 -0.99
N ASN A 181 7.02 9.67 -0.21
CA ASN A 181 7.53 9.65 1.15
C ASN A 181 9.03 9.33 1.18
N PRO A 182 9.80 9.91 2.10
CA PRO A 182 11.24 9.72 2.20
C PRO A 182 11.60 8.37 2.83
N HIS A 183 11.09 7.28 2.24
CA HIS A 183 11.50 5.91 2.56
C HIS A 183 12.90 5.63 1.99
N LEU A 184 13.46 4.46 2.26
CA LEU A 184 14.82 4.09 1.85
C LEU A 184 15.05 4.23 0.33
N ILE A 185 14.23 3.56 -0.47
CA ILE A 185 14.41 3.51 -1.94
C ILE A 185 14.20 4.90 -2.56
N PRO A 186 13.13 5.66 -2.27
CA PRO A 186 12.98 7.05 -2.74
C PRO A 186 14.13 7.96 -2.31
N GLU A 187 14.66 7.79 -1.10
CA GLU A 187 15.78 8.62 -0.63
C GLU A 187 17.08 8.32 -1.39
N ILE A 188 17.38 7.05 -1.69
CA ILE A 188 18.50 6.67 -2.55
C ILE A 188 18.29 7.27 -3.95
N GLN A 189 17.11 7.06 -4.55
CA GLN A 189 16.76 7.61 -5.87
C GLN A 189 17.00 9.13 -5.92
N ARG A 190 16.48 9.87 -4.94
CA ARG A 190 16.64 11.33 -4.88
C ARG A 190 18.10 11.75 -4.84
N GLN A 191 18.94 11.08 -4.04
CA GLN A 191 20.37 11.40 -3.93
C GLN A 191 21.10 11.08 -5.25
N VAL A 192 20.79 9.96 -5.87
CA VAL A 192 21.38 9.53 -7.15
C VAL A 192 21.00 10.49 -8.29
N LEU A 193 19.71 10.84 -8.43
CA LEU A 193 19.22 11.74 -9.46
C LEU A 193 19.74 13.18 -9.28
N ALA A 194 20.05 13.58 -8.04
CA ALA A 194 20.77 14.83 -7.76
C ALA A 194 22.26 14.80 -8.14
N GLY A 195 22.76 13.73 -8.76
CA GLY A 195 24.15 13.55 -9.16
C GLY A 195 25.07 13.05 -8.03
N GLY A 196 24.50 12.72 -6.85
CA GLY A 196 25.28 12.20 -5.72
C GLY A 196 25.80 10.79 -6.00
N ARG A 197 27.06 10.53 -5.59
CA ARG A 197 27.67 9.19 -5.60
C ARG A 197 28.12 8.76 -4.21
N THR A 198 27.92 9.62 -3.23
CA THR A 198 28.04 9.32 -1.80
C THR A 198 26.66 9.45 -1.17
N LEU A 199 26.10 8.32 -0.76
CA LEU A 199 24.77 8.22 -0.19
C LEU A 199 24.84 8.38 1.33
N LYS A 200 24.05 9.30 1.89
CA LYS A 200 23.88 9.46 3.34
C LYS A 200 22.69 8.62 3.80
N LEU A 201 22.98 7.51 4.47
CA LEU A 201 21.99 6.54 4.91
C LEU A 201 22.08 6.29 6.42
N GLY A 202 21.05 5.66 7.00
CA GLY A 202 21.03 5.23 8.41
C GLY A 202 21.59 3.82 8.60
N ASN A 203 20.84 2.96 9.32
CA ASN A 203 21.20 1.57 9.56
C ASN A 203 21.24 0.77 8.26
N LEU A 204 22.31 -0.02 8.04
CA LEU A 204 22.55 -0.74 6.80
C LEU A 204 22.13 -2.21 6.83
N ASP A 205 22.02 -2.79 8.03
CA ASP A 205 21.78 -4.22 8.24
C ASP A 205 20.31 -4.64 8.21
N PRO A 206 19.32 -3.75 8.55
CA PRO A 206 17.90 -4.12 8.52
C PRO A 206 17.47 -4.58 7.13
N LYS A 207 16.71 -5.68 7.11
CA LYS A 207 16.17 -6.28 5.89
C LYS A 207 14.66 -6.05 5.78
N ARG A 208 14.20 -5.80 4.58
CA ARG A 208 12.78 -5.58 4.27
C ARG A 208 12.37 -6.36 3.03
N ASP A 209 11.17 -6.90 3.09
CA ASP A 209 10.50 -7.44 1.91
C ASP A 209 10.00 -6.27 1.06
N PHE A 210 10.69 -6.02 -0.05
CA PHE A 210 10.32 -4.98 -1.01
C PHE A 210 9.54 -5.59 -2.17
N ILE A 211 8.32 -5.08 -2.37
CA ILE A 211 7.43 -5.48 -3.47
C ILE A 211 7.15 -4.30 -4.40
N HIS A 212 7.29 -4.50 -5.70
CA HIS A 212 6.99 -3.47 -6.70
C HIS A 212 5.48 -3.17 -6.74
N THR A 213 5.11 -1.89 -6.94
CA THR A 213 3.70 -1.45 -6.95
C THR A 213 2.84 -2.16 -8.01
N GLU A 214 3.40 -2.53 -9.16
CA GLU A 214 2.69 -3.31 -10.17
C GLU A 214 2.40 -4.74 -9.70
N ASP A 215 3.33 -5.38 -8.99
CA ASP A 215 3.09 -6.69 -8.38
C ASP A 215 2.03 -6.62 -7.28
N MET A 216 2.00 -5.53 -6.49
CA MET A 216 0.93 -5.28 -5.53
C MET A 216 -0.43 -5.12 -6.22
N ALA A 217 -0.49 -4.34 -7.30
CA ALA A 217 -1.71 -4.16 -8.09
C ALA A 217 -2.24 -5.50 -8.63
N ARG A 218 -1.34 -6.31 -9.18
CA ARG A 218 -1.67 -7.67 -9.66
C ARG A 218 -2.15 -8.59 -8.54
N ALA A 219 -1.53 -8.53 -7.36
CA ALA A 219 -1.94 -9.32 -6.20
C ALA A 219 -3.35 -8.93 -5.73
N MET A 220 -3.63 -7.63 -5.60
CA MET A 220 -4.96 -7.13 -5.24
C MET A 220 -6.02 -7.53 -6.27
N SER A 221 -5.74 -7.35 -7.55
CA SER A 221 -6.65 -7.77 -8.63
C SER A 221 -6.94 -9.27 -8.58
N ALA A 222 -5.90 -10.11 -8.46
CA ALA A 222 -6.05 -11.55 -8.39
C ALA A 222 -6.90 -12.00 -7.17
N LEU A 223 -6.75 -11.34 -6.02
CA LEU A 223 -7.58 -11.61 -4.84
C LEU A 223 -9.06 -11.25 -5.06
N LEU A 224 -9.34 -10.18 -5.80
CA LEU A 224 -10.72 -9.81 -6.16
C LEU A 224 -11.31 -10.78 -7.18
N ASP A 225 -10.54 -11.21 -8.18
CA ASP A 225 -10.99 -12.11 -9.25
C ASP A 225 -11.34 -13.50 -8.72
N VAL A 226 -10.55 -14.04 -7.80
CA VAL A 226 -10.85 -15.32 -7.13
C VAL A 226 -12.08 -15.19 -6.26
N GLY A 227 -12.31 -14.00 -5.71
CA GLY A 227 -13.38 -13.74 -4.77
C GLY A 227 -13.12 -14.36 -3.39
N SER A 228 -13.93 -13.97 -2.46
CA SER A 228 -13.99 -14.57 -1.12
C SER A 228 -15.44 -14.76 -0.72
N THR A 229 -15.72 -15.74 0.11
CA THR A 229 -17.05 -15.92 0.70
C THR A 229 -17.11 -15.47 2.16
N GLY A 230 -15.99 -14.93 2.67
CA GLY A 230 -15.86 -14.59 4.08
C GLY A 230 -14.95 -13.40 4.34
N PHE A 231 -14.39 -13.39 5.54
CA PHE A 231 -13.39 -12.44 5.97
C PHE A 231 -12.00 -13.07 5.89
N GLU A 232 -11.13 -12.49 5.07
CA GLU A 232 -9.77 -12.98 4.84
C GLU A 232 -8.73 -11.92 5.15
N LYS A 233 -7.62 -12.33 5.76
CA LYS A 233 -6.39 -11.51 5.87
C LYS A 233 -5.33 -12.16 5.01
N VAL A 234 -4.60 -11.38 4.23
CA VAL A 234 -3.59 -11.87 3.28
C VAL A 234 -2.37 -10.96 3.30
N ASN A 235 -1.18 -11.54 3.48
CA ASN A 235 0.08 -10.82 3.33
C ASN A 235 0.35 -10.54 1.84
N ILE A 236 0.68 -9.29 1.53
CA ILE A 236 1.06 -8.84 0.20
C ILE A 236 2.50 -8.33 0.25
N GLY A 237 3.42 -9.20 -0.09
CA GLY A 237 4.85 -9.02 -0.14
C GLY A 237 5.43 -9.83 -1.30
N ARG A 238 6.74 -9.76 -1.46
CA ARG A 238 7.46 -10.55 -2.46
C ARG A 238 7.89 -11.93 -1.93
N GLY A 239 8.01 -12.07 -0.60
CA GLY A 239 8.53 -13.26 0.07
C GLY A 239 10.07 -13.35 0.03
N ILE A 240 10.74 -12.25 -0.23
CA ILE A 240 12.21 -12.11 -0.20
C ILE A 240 12.55 -10.77 0.44
N GLU A 241 13.44 -10.79 1.44
CA GLU A 241 13.92 -9.56 2.08
C GLU A 241 15.30 -9.15 1.55
N TYR A 242 15.53 -7.85 1.49
CA TYR A 242 16.80 -7.24 1.09
C TYR A 242 17.29 -6.27 2.16
N SER A 243 18.60 -6.32 2.44
CA SER A 243 19.29 -5.33 3.26
C SER A 243 19.43 -3.99 2.53
N VAL A 244 19.75 -2.94 3.29
CA VAL A 244 20.02 -1.62 2.70
C VAL A 244 21.19 -1.71 1.70
N ARG A 245 22.22 -2.52 1.98
CA ARG A 245 23.36 -2.73 1.06
C ARG A 245 22.93 -3.35 -0.26
N GLU A 246 22.12 -4.42 -0.21
CA GLU A 246 21.61 -5.09 -1.41
C GLU A 246 20.74 -4.16 -2.27
N VAL A 247 19.99 -3.24 -1.62
CA VAL A 247 19.26 -2.20 -2.36
C VAL A 247 20.23 -1.22 -3.04
N VAL A 248 21.28 -0.77 -2.36
CA VAL A 248 22.30 0.12 -2.97
C VAL A 248 23.00 -0.57 -4.13
N GLU A 249 23.39 -1.84 -3.97
CA GLU A 249 23.98 -2.65 -5.05
C GLU A 249 23.07 -2.78 -6.27
N ALA A 250 21.74 -2.83 -6.08
CA ALA A 250 20.80 -2.81 -7.19
C ALA A 250 20.86 -1.47 -7.97
N PHE A 251 20.99 -0.34 -7.27
CA PHE A 251 21.21 0.96 -7.93
C PHE A 251 22.56 1.00 -8.66
N GLU A 252 23.64 0.52 -8.06
CA GLU A 252 24.97 0.43 -8.70
C GLU A 252 24.92 -0.35 -10.01
N ARG A 253 24.26 -1.50 -10.01
CA ARG A 253 24.09 -2.32 -11.23
C ARG A 253 23.36 -1.60 -12.34
N GLN A 254 22.35 -0.79 -12.00
CA GLN A 254 21.57 -0.03 -13.01
C GLN A 254 22.35 1.22 -13.50
N LEU A 255 23.15 1.83 -12.63
CA LEU A 255 23.99 3.01 -12.99
C LEU A 255 25.26 2.62 -13.75
N GLY A 256 25.74 1.39 -13.56
CA GLY A 256 27.02 0.94 -14.10
C GLY A 256 28.25 1.53 -13.37
N GLU A 257 28.05 2.08 -12.16
CA GLU A 257 29.11 2.69 -11.35
C GLU A 257 28.86 2.49 -9.85
N PRO A 258 29.94 2.47 -9.02
CA PRO A 258 29.79 2.25 -7.59
C PRO A 258 29.22 3.47 -6.86
N LEU A 259 28.54 3.22 -5.74
CA LEU A 259 28.03 4.21 -4.81
C LEU A 259 28.76 4.06 -3.45
N LEU A 260 29.25 5.16 -2.90
CA LEU A 260 29.80 5.18 -1.56
C LEU A 260 28.69 5.36 -0.54
N ILE A 261 28.76 4.65 0.59
CA ILE A 261 27.81 4.81 1.69
C ILE A 261 28.50 5.53 2.85
N GLU A 262 27.94 6.66 3.25
CA GLU A 262 28.26 7.38 4.48
C GLU A 262 27.11 7.19 5.48
N VAL A 263 27.41 6.60 6.66
CA VAL A 263 26.39 6.46 7.69
C VAL A 263 26.13 7.81 8.36
N ASP A 264 24.91 8.30 8.24
CA ASP A 264 24.44 9.52 8.88
C ASP A 264 23.85 9.18 10.26
N PRO A 265 24.50 9.57 11.38
CA PRO A 265 24.02 9.25 12.73
C PRO A 265 22.61 9.81 13.02
N THR A 266 22.20 10.88 12.34
CA THR A 266 20.85 11.47 12.54
C THR A 266 19.74 10.61 11.97
N ARG A 267 20.07 9.70 11.06
CA ARG A 267 19.15 8.76 10.41
C ARG A 267 19.16 7.37 11.06
N VAL A 268 20.02 7.14 12.05
CA VAL A 268 20.10 5.86 12.77
C VAL A 268 18.94 5.77 13.77
N ARG A 269 18.09 4.73 13.61
CA ARG A 269 16.98 4.48 14.53
C ARG A 269 17.48 3.77 15.80
N LYS A 270 16.99 4.21 16.95
CA LYS A 270 17.33 3.61 18.26
C LYS A 270 16.72 2.22 18.45
N VAL A 271 15.51 2.02 17.93
CA VAL A 271 14.82 0.72 17.91
C VAL A 271 14.64 0.36 16.45
N GLU A 272 15.22 -0.75 16.05
CA GLU A 272 15.20 -1.19 14.66
C GLU A 272 14.72 -2.64 14.56
N ARG A 273 13.81 -2.87 13.64
CA ARG A 273 13.38 -4.20 13.24
C ARG A 273 14.42 -4.74 12.26
N LEU A 274 15.17 -5.79 12.64
CA LEU A 274 16.21 -6.36 11.76
C LEU A 274 15.62 -7.10 10.56
N HIS A 275 14.51 -7.80 10.76
CA HIS A 275 13.83 -8.56 9.72
C HIS A 275 12.38 -8.11 9.57
N LEU A 276 11.90 -8.01 8.32
CA LEU A 276 10.48 -7.90 8.00
C LEU A 276 10.25 -8.61 6.67
N LEU A 277 9.87 -9.88 6.76
CA LEU A 277 9.69 -10.80 5.63
C LEU A 277 8.28 -11.37 5.64
N ALA A 278 7.60 -11.37 4.48
CA ALA A 278 6.28 -11.96 4.32
C ALA A 278 6.35 -13.48 4.09
N ASP A 279 5.54 -14.25 4.80
CA ASP A 279 5.06 -15.52 4.26
C ASP A 279 3.90 -15.23 3.29
N VAL A 280 4.15 -15.43 2.00
CA VAL A 280 3.18 -15.18 0.91
C VAL A 280 2.49 -16.47 0.45
N SER A 281 2.64 -17.57 1.17
CA SER A 281 2.10 -18.88 0.80
C SER A 281 0.58 -18.86 0.68
N LYS A 282 -0.12 -18.06 1.51
CA LYS A 282 -1.58 -17.91 1.44
C LYS A 282 -1.99 -17.22 0.16
N LEU A 283 -1.38 -16.08 -0.19
CA LEU A 283 -1.62 -15.36 -1.43
C LEU A 283 -1.46 -16.28 -2.65
N LYS A 284 -0.33 -17.01 -2.71
CA LYS A 284 -0.05 -17.97 -3.79
C LYS A 284 -1.09 -19.08 -3.89
N ARG A 285 -1.46 -19.67 -2.76
CA ARG A 285 -2.49 -20.76 -2.74
C ARG A 285 -3.87 -20.26 -3.16
N MET A 286 -4.24 -19.04 -2.77
CA MET A 286 -5.56 -18.48 -3.10
C MET A 286 -5.69 -18.11 -4.58
N THR A 287 -4.62 -17.57 -5.17
CA THR A 287 -4.71 -16.87 -6.46
C THR A 287 -3.81 -17.44 -7.56
N GLY A 288 -2.83 -18.26 -7.22
CA GLY A 288 -1.75 -18.64 -8.14
C GLY A 288 -0.80 -17.48 -8.48
N TRP A 289 -0.93 -16.34 -7.78
CA TRP A 289 -0.09 -15.16 -8.04
C TRP A 289 1.39 -15.44 -7.71
N GLU A 290 2.27 -14.92 -8.56
CA GLU A 290 3.72 -14.88 -8.34
C GLU A 290 4.25 -13.48 -8.66
N PRO A 291 5.27 -12.99 -7.90
CA PRO A 291 5.90 -11.72 -8.21
C PRO A 291 6.64 -11.79 -9.54
N GLN A 292 6.50 -10.75 -10.36
CA GLN A 292 7.16 -10.66 -11.67
C GLN A 292 8.36 -9.71 -11.67
N TRP A 293 8.38 -8.75 -10.74
CA TRP A 293 9.41 -7.74 -10.66
C TRP A 293 10.52 -8.17 -9.70
N SER A 294 11.76 -8.23 -10.17
CA SER A 294 12.93 -8.28 -9.31
C SER A 294 13.23 -6.91 -8.73
N LEU A 295 14.09 -6.85 -7.70
CA LEU A 295 14.58 -5.58 -7.15
C LEU A 295 15.28 -4.74 -8.24
N ASP A 296 16.14 -5.37 -9.05
CA ASP A 296 16.89 -4.71 -10.12
C ASP A 296 15.98 -4.12 -11.20
N GLU A 297 14.98 -4.87 -11.66
CA GLU A 297 14.01 -4.39 -12.64
C GLU A 297 13.18 -3.24 -12.09
N GLY A 298 12.75 -3.33 -10.83
CA GLY A 298 12.03 -2.25 -10.17
C GLY A 298 12.89 -1.00 -9.99
N VAL A 299 14.16 -1.13 -9.57
CA VAL A 299 15.10 0.01 -9.47
C VAL A 299 15.32 0.67 -10.83
N ARG A 300 15.41 -0.11 -11.91
CA ARG A 300 15.52 0.44 -13.26
C ARG A 300 14.39 1.40 -13.60
N THR A 301 13.14 1.12 -13.19
CA THR A 301 11.99 2.00 -13.45
C THR A 301 12.09 3.35 -12.73
N LEU A 302 12.90 3.42 -11.67
CA LEU A 302 13.11 4.63 -10.89
C LEU A 302 14.18 5.56 -11.48
N LEU A 303 15.00 5.07 -12.41
CA LEU A 303 16.12 5.78 -13.00
C LEU A 303 15.86 6.22 -14.44
N THR A 304 14.68 5.96 -14.99
CA THR A 304 14.27 6.43 -16.31
C THR A 304 13.84 7.91 -16.26
N ASP A 305 14.09 8.67 -17.32
CA ASP A 305 13.87 10.12 -17.41
C ASP A 305 12.38 10.54 -17.30
N ASP A 306 11.45 9.59 -17.29
CA ASP A 306 10.00 9.83 -17.26
C ASP A 306 9.43 9.98 -15.84
N VAL A 307 10.24 9.93 -14.79
CA VAL A 307 9.78 10.07 -13.41
C VAL A 307 9.86 11.54 -12.97
N PRO A 308 8.73 12.25 -12.81
CA PRO A 308 8.74 13.60 -12.26
C PRO A 308 9.24 13.57 -10.81
N LEU A 309 10.23 14.41 -10.47
CA LEU A 309 10.71 14.65 -9.11
C LEU A 309 9.68 15.38 -8.26
#